data_b55535db42c2743f373df2e20959400e
#
_entry.id   b55535db42c2743f373df2e20959400e
#
_cell.length_a   1.000
_cell.length_b   1.000
_cell.length_c   1.000
_cell.angle_alpha   90.00
_cell.angle_beta   90.00
_cell.angle_gamma   90.00
#
_symmetry.space_group_name_H-M   'P 1'
#
loop_
_entity.id
_entity.type
_entity.pdbx_description
1 polymer ?
#
loop_
_entity_poly.entity_id
_entity_poly.type
_entity_poly.pdbx_seq_one_letter_code
_entity_poly.pdbx_strand_id
1 'polypeptide(L)'
;MFSGGDYGEVARWLANFVTSHAKRESPRVEAIVEAEGERENQSYGVRLRLGKRVLPPPGTPPLEPDFADVSAHRGDLAWCDALARRVRELARQLIAEEREERRSA
;
A
#
# COMPACT_ATOMS: atom_id res chain seq x y z
N MET A 1 19.10 20.49 4.96
CA MET A 1 18.70 19.29 4.84
C MET A 1 17.36 19.05 5.35
N PHE A 2 16.64 18.30 4.76
CA PHE A 2 15.35 18.05 5.27
C PHE A 2 15.32 16.71 5.95
N SER A 3 14.41 16.49 6.85
CA SER A 3 14.37 15.33 7.68
C SER A 3 13.47 14.25 7.13
N GLY A 4 12.73 14.54 6.08
CA GLY A 4 11.74 13.60 5.58
C GLY A 4 12.24 12.61 4.55
N GLY A 5 13.48 12.75 4.09
CA GLY A 5 14.00 11.95 3.01
C GLY A 5 13.51 12.44 1.66
N ASP A 6 14.08 11.92 0.59
CA ASP A 6 13.63 12.29 -0.73
C ASP A 6 12.49 11.37 -1.17
N TYR A 7 11.91 11.69 -2.31
CA TYR A 7 10.74 10.99 -2.82
C TYR A 7 10.99 9.48 -3.02
N GLY A 8 12.15 9.11 -3.59
CA GLY A 8 12.48 7.71 -3.80
C GLY A 8 12.75 6.96 -2.50
N GLU A 9 13.40 7.63 -1.56
CA GLU A 9 13.69 7.05 -0.26
C GLU A 9 12.41 6.78 0.52
N VAL A 10 11.49 7.75 0.49
CA VAL A 10 10.20 7.61 1.14
C VAL A 10 9.38 6.52 0.45
N ALA A 11 9.49 6.40 -0.88
CA ALA A 11 8.81 5.32 -1.61
C ALA A 11 9.26 3.95 -1.12
N ARG A 12 10.55 3.78 -0.88
CA ARG A 12 11.07 2.50 -0.37
C ARG A 12 10.56 2.21 1.03
N TRP A 13 10.54 3.26 1.88
CA TRP A 13 9.99 3.11 3.21
C TRP A 13 8.52 2.66 3.14
N LEU A 14 7.74 3.33 2.28
CA LEU A 14 6.32 3.04 2.14
C LEU A 14 6.11 1.61 1.63
N ALA A 15 6.88 1.19 0.64
CA ALA A 15 6.77 -0.17 0.11
C ALA A 15 7.07 -1.21 1.18
N ASN A 16 8.09 -0.98 1.99
CA ASN A 16 8.43 -1.90 3.09
C ASN A 16 7.34 -1.91 4.16
N PHE A 17 6.80 -0.75 4.48
CA PHE A 17 5.74 -0.62 5.46
C PHE A 17 4.49 -1.39 5.01
N VAL A 18 4.05 -1.13 3.78
CA VAL A 18 2.85 -1.77 3.24
C VAL A 18 3.05 -3.29 3.13
N THR A 19 4.20 -3.71 2.63
CA THR A 19 4.52 -5.13 2.51
C THR A 19 4.46 -5.82 3.87
N SER A 20 5.06 -5.21 4.88
CA SER A 20 5.10 -5.79 6.22
C SER A 20 3.69 -6.01 6.78
N HIS A 21 2.82 -5.01 6.65
CA HIS A 21 1.47 -5.11 7.19
C HIS A 21 0.57 -6.02 6.37
N ALA A 22 0.71 -6.02 5.05
CA ALA A 22 -0.07 -6.91 4.19
C ALA A 22 0.29 -8.37 4.47
N LYS A 23 1.56 -8.67 4.65
CA LYS A 23 2.00 -10.05 4.86
C LYS A 23 1.64 -10.58 6.23
N ARG A 24 1.23 -9.74 7.16
CA ARG A 24 0.67 -10.21 8.42
C ARG A 24 -0.65 -10.93 8.22
N GLU A 25 -1.40 -10.54 7.18
CA GLU A 25 -2.67 -11.21 6.87
C GLU A 25 -2.45 -12.48 6.04
N SER A 26 -1.50 -12.43 5.12
CA SER A 26 -1.09 -13.61 4.35
C SER A 26 0.27 -13.34 3.73
N PRO A 27 1.23 -14.28 3.84
CA PRO A 27 2.55 -14.10 3.23
C PRO A 27 2.49 -14.05 1.70
N ARG A 28 1.37 -14.43 1.10
CA ARG A 28 1.21 -14.42 -0.36
C ARG A 28 0.81 -13.06 -0.91
N VAL A 29 0.38 -12.13 -0.06
CA VAL A 29 -0.03 -10.80 -0.52
C VAL A 29 1.22 -9.97 -0.79
N GLU A 30 1.22 -9.29 -1.93
CA GLU A 30 2.33 -8.44 -2.34
C GLU A 30 1.86 -6.99 -2.45
N ALA A 31 2.76 -6.06 -2.12
CA ALA A 31 2.47 -4.64 -2.25
C ALA A 31 2.96 -4.13 -3.60
N ILE A 32 2.18 -3.23 -4.19
CA ILE A 32 2.55 -2.52 -5.40
C ILE A 32 2.54 -1.03 -5.04
N VAL A 33 3.69 -0.38 -5.15
CA VAL A 33 3.78 1.06 -4.88
C VAL A 33 4.21 1.74 -6.16
N GLU A 34 3.32 2.58 -6.70
CA GLU A 34 3.55 3.33 -7.93
C GLU A 34 4.07 4.71 -7.56
N ALA A 35 5.18 5.10 -8.14
CA ALA A 35 5.84 6.35 -7.81
C ALA A 35 6.23 7.14 -9.06
N GLU A 36 5.81 6.69 -10.23
CA GLU A 36 6.21 7.31 -11.49
C GLU A 36 5.06 8.00 -12.18
N GLY A 37 5.37 8.76 -13.21
CA GLY A 37 4.36 9.44 -13.99
C GLY A 37 3.94 10.75 -13.34
N GLU A 38 2.67 11.07 -13.46
CA GLU A 38 2.15 12.36 -12.98
C GLU A 38 2.24 12.51 -11.46
N ARG A 39 2.33 11.40 -10.74
CA ARG A 39 2.41 11.46 -9.27
C ARG A 39 3.82 11.67 -8.74
N GLU A 40 4.80 11.60 -9.60
CA GLU A 40 6.20 11.71 -9.18
C GLU A 40 6.43 13.01 -8.39
N ASN A 41 7.07 12.88 -7.23
CA ASN A 41 7.33 13.98 -6.30
C ASN A 41 6.08 14.56 -5.63
N GLN A 42 4.90 13.96 -5.84
CA GLN A 42 3.67 14.47 -5.25
C GLN A 42 2.94 13.45 -4.37
N SER A 43 2.84 12.22 -4.84
CA SER A 43 2.09 11.19 -4.12
C SER A 43 2.58 9.82 -4.52
N TYR A 44 1.97 8.80 -3.90
CA TYR A 44 2.24 7.40 -4.24
C TYR A 44 0.91 6.70 -4.50
N GLY A 45 0.92 5.70 -5.37
CA GLY A 45 -0.24 4.87 -5.58
C GLY A 45 0.03 3.51 -4.95
N VAL A 46 -0.83 3.06 -4.04
CA VAL A 46 -0.63 1.80 -3.34
C VAL A 46 -1.76 0.84 -3.68
N ARG A 47 -1.38 -0.34 -4.14
CA ARG A 47 -2.30 -1.45 -4.40
C ARG A 47 -1.71 -2.70 -3.78
N LEU A 48 -2.56 -3.70 -3.53
CA LEU A 48 -2.10 -5.00 -3.07
C LEU A 48 -2.50 -6.05 -4.11
N ARG A 49 -1.69 -7.09 -4.20
CA ARG A 49 -1.93 -8.18 -5.16
C ARG A 49 -1.90 -9.52 -4.45
N LEU A 50 -2.83 -10.40 -4.82
CA LEU A 50 -2.84 -11.78 -4.39
C LEU A 50 -3.18 -12.63 -5.60
N GLY A 51 -2.18 -13.34 -6.12
CA GLY A 51 -2.35 -14.06 -7.37
C GLY A 51 -2.62 -13.11 -8.51
N LYS A 52 -3.77 -13.26 -9.15
CA LYS A 52 -4.18 -12.41 -10.27
C LYS A 52 -5.02 -11.22 -9.84
N ARG A 53 -5.45 -11.19 -8.56
CA ARG A 53 -6.30 -10.13 -8.07
C ARG A 53 -5.48 -8.97 -7.55
N VAL A 54 -5.97 -7.77 -7.82
CA VAL A 54 -5.34 -6.53 -7.34
C VAL A 54 -6.43 -5.67 -6.74
N LEU A 55 -6.16 -5.09 -5.55
CA LEU A 55 -7.05 -4.14 -4.91
C LEU A 55 -6.28 -2.91 -4.46
N PRO A 56 -6.80 -1.70 -4.64
CA PRO A 56 -7.97 -1.40 -5.46
C PRO A 56 -7.74 -1.87 -6.89
N PRO A 57 -8.81 -2.28 -7.62
CA PRO A 57 -8.61 -2.87 -8.94
C PRO A 57 -8.03 -1.88 -9.94
N PRO A 58 -7.31 -2.37 -10.95
CA PRO A 58 -6.85 -1.49 -12.03
C PRO A 58 -8.05 -0.77 -12.65
N GLY A 59 -7.86 0.49 -12.97
CA GLY A 59 -8.96 1.31 -13.47
C GLY A 59 -9.69 2.09 -12.39
N THR A 60 -9.46 1.77 -11.13
CA THR A 60 -9.95 2.58 -10.01
C THR A 60 -8.76 3.23 -9.32
N PRO A 61 -8.97 4.35 -8.61
CA PRO A 61 -7.85 5.00 -7.93
C PRO A 61 -7.25 4.10 -6.85
N PRO A 62 -5.93 4.08 -6.74
CA PRO A 62 -5.27 3.35 -5.64
C PRO A 62 -5.42 4.13 -4.33
N LEU A 63 -4.88 3.59 -3.25
CA LEU A 63 -4.63 4.42 -2.08
C LEU A 63 -3.56 5.42 -2.50
N GLU A 64 -3.77 6.71 -2.21
CA GLU A 64 -2.87 7.75 -2.69
C GLU A 64 -2.36 8.65 -1.59
N PRO A 65 -1.49 8.16 -0.72
CA PRO A 65 -0.90 9.05 0.28
C PRO A 65 0.00 10.07 -0.40
N ASP A 66 -0.07 11.31 0.06
CA ASP A 66 0.78 12.38 -0.45
C ASP A 66 2.20 12.19 0.04
N PHE A 67 3.16 12.54 -0.80
CA PHE A 67 4.56 12.51 -0.41
C PHE A 67 4.80 13.33 0.86
N ALA A 68 4.25 14.54 0.92
CA ALA A 68 4.43 15.40 2.08
C ALA A 68 3.90 14.76 3.35
N ASP A 69 2.74 14.10 3.28
CA ASP A 69 2.15 13.45 4.42
C ASP A 69 2.99 12.26 4.89
N VAL A 70 3.42 11.41 3.96
CA VAL A 70 4.23 10.25 4.34
C VAL A 70 5.55 10.71 4.96
N SER A 71 6.20 11.67 4.31
CA SER A 71 7.47 12.21 4.78
C SER A 71 7.34 12.80 6.18
N ALA A 72 6.26 13.54 6.44
CA ALA A 72 6.06 14.21 7.72
C ALA A 72 5.64 13.25 8.84
N HIS A 73 4.90 12.17 8.48
CA HIS A 73 4.24 11.34 9.50
C HIS A 73 4.75 9.91 9.61
N ARG A 74 5.78 9.55 8.86
CA ARG A 74 6.26 8.16 8.92
C ARG A 74 6.81 7.77 10.29
N GLY A 75 7.09 8.76 11.15
CA GLY A 75 7.45 8.50 12.53
C GLY A 75 6.29 8.64 13.52
N ASP A 76 5.10 8.94 13.03
CA ASP A 76 3.92 9.18 13.86
C ASP A 76 3.12 7.89 13.99
N LEU A 77 3.02 7.39 15.22
CA LEU A 77 2.37 6.09 15.47
C LEU A 77 0.91 6.08 15.08
N ALA A 78 0.19 7.15 15.36
CA ALA A 78 -1.25 7.19 15.04
C ALA A 78 -1.47 7.19 13.54
N TRP A 79 -0.66 7.94 12.80
CA TRP A 79 -0.74 7.99 11.36
C TRP A 79 -0.39 6.63 10.75
N CYS A 80 0.69 6.02 11.23
CA CYS A 80 1.11 4.70 10.75
C CYS A 80 0.06 3.64 11.05
N ASP A 81 -0.56 3.69 12.23
CA ASP A 81 -1.59 2.75 12.60
C ASP A 81 -2.81 2.86 11.68
N ALA A 82 -3.20 4.08 11.34
CA ALA A 82 -4.33 4.30 10.44
C ALA A 82 -4.04 3.73 9.05
N LEU A 83 -2.83 3.97 8.53
CA LEU A 83 -2.44 3.43 7.23
C LEU A 83 -2.35 1.90 7.28
N ALA A 84 -1.75 1.36 8.33
CA ALA A 84 -1.63 -0.09 8.49
C ALA A 84 -3.00 -0.76 8.52
N ARG A 85 -3.97 -0.12 9.17
CA ARG A 85 -5.32 -0.65 9.25
C ARG A 85 -5.96 -0.76 7.87
N ARG A 86 -5.77 0.27 7.05
CA ARG A 86 -6.30 0.26 5.69
C ARG A 86 -5.64 -0.81 4.83
N VAL A 87 -4.33 -0.96 4.97
CA VAL A 87 -3.59 -1.99 4.24
C VAL A 87 -4.09 -3.38 4.63
N ARG A 88 -4.26 -3.62 5.93
CA ARG A 88 -4.74 -4.93 6.39
C ARG A 88 -6.16 -5.21 5.92
N GLU A 89 -7.02 -4.18 5.88
CA GLU A 89 -8.38 -4.36 5.36
C GLU A 89 -8.37 -4.79 3.90
N LEU A 90 -7.53 -4.15 3.09
CA LEU A 90 -7.41 -4.54 1.69
C LEU A 90 -6.89 -5.96 1.54
N ALA A 91 -5.91 -6.32 2.36
CA ALA A 91 -5.36 -7.67 2.33
C ALA A 91 -6.43 -8.70 2.69
N ARG A 92 -7.23 -8.42 3.72
CA ARG A 92 -8.32 -9.33 4.11
C ARG A 92 -9.37 -9.46 3.03
N GLN A 93 -9.67 -8.36 2.34
CA GLN A 93 -10.61 -8.38 1.25
C GLN A 93 -10.10 -9.22 0.09
N LEU A 94 -8.81 -9.10 -0.25
CA LEU A 94 -8.18 -9.93 -1.28
C LEU A 94 -8.29 -11.42 -0.92
N ILE A 95 -7.99 -11.75 0.32
CA ILE A 95 -8.06 -13.14 0.79
C ILE A 95 -9.48 -13.66 0.69
N ALA A 96 -10.45 -12.85 1.09
CA ALA A 96 -11.86 -13.24 1.04
C ALA A 96 -12.31 -13.46 -0.41
N GLU A 97 -11.91 -12.57 -1.32
CA GLU A 97 -12.29 -12.70 -2.72
C GLU A 97 -11.64 -13.91 -3.38
N GLU A 98 -10.41 -14.22 -3.00
CA GLU A 98 -9.75 -15.42 -3.51
C GLU A 98 -10.47 -16.67 -3.05
N ARG A 99 -10.91 -16.71 -1.81
CA ARG A 99 -11.67 -17.85 -1.27
C ARG A 99 -13.00 -18.01 -1.98
N GLU A 100 -13.68 -16.89 -2.24
CA GLU A 100 -14.94 -16.91 -2.99
C GLU A 100 -14.75 -17.49 -4.38
N GLU A 101 -13.67 -17.07 -5.05
CA GLU A 101 -13.37 -17.54 -6.38
C GLU A 101 -13.10 -19.04 -6.40
N ARG A 102 -12.35 -19.54 -5.43
CA ARG A 102 -12.06 -20.96 -5.31
C ARG A 102 -13.31 -21.77 -5.01
N ARG A 103 -14.20 -21.20 -4.21
CA ARG A 103 -15.44 -21.88 -3.84
C ARG A 103 -16.38 -21.99 -5.02
N SER A 104 -16.32 -21.01 -5.94
CA SER A 104 -17.18 -20.98 -7.11
C SER A 104 -16.68 -21.88 -8.24
N ALA A 105 -15.42 -22.27 -8.19
CA ALA A 105 -14.79 -23.02 -9.27
C ALA A 105 -15.12 -24.53 -9.22
#